data_86953e521664ec8a29e1377476b8100d
#
_entry.id   86953e521664ec8a29e1377476b8100d
#
_cell.length_a   1.000
_cell.length_b   1.000
_cell.length_c   1.000
_cell.angle_alpha   90.00
_cell.angle_beta   90.00
_cell.angle_gamma   90.00
#
_symmetry.space_group_name_H-M   'P 1'
#
loop_
_entity.id
_entity.type
_entity.pdbx_description
1 polymer ?
#
loop_
_entity_poly.entity_id
_entity_poly.type
_entity_poly.pdbx_seq_one_letter_code
_entity_poly.pdbx_strand_id
1 'polypeptide(L)'
;MGSLYELTREELAASLTGEPRFRVEQLWRGLWREDRRVDEVTTLPTALRERLALEHPSSLTAINEVVSDGGATTKWVFALHDGATIETVLMAYEDRVTVCVSSQAGCAMGCSFCATGQAGFTRQLSVGEVIEQVVVAARAGAPRRLSNVVFMGMGEPLANYDVTVGVLRRLHEERRMSARHLTVSTVGVAPAIERLAREGLPLTLAVSLHSANDEVRNDLAPINRRYDLARLAAACSRWIKETGRRLSFEWALIDGVNDTERALDELAAYARPLAAHVNLIPLNPTPGYLVRGSTPERVRAFRDGLIARGVNATVRNTRGRSIDAACGQLASVTRGKPGLRRDGSTTTVALRTRPL
;
A
#
# COMPACT_ATOMS: atom_id res chain seq x y z
N MET A 1 23.58 6.38 -6.91
CA MET A 1 23.14 7.33 -5.86
C MET A 1 21.63 7.26 -5.81
N GLY A 2 21.01 7.36 -4.63
CA GLY A 2 19.55 7.32 -4.50
C GLY A 2 18.91 8.68 -4.79
N SER A 3 17.58 8.71 -4.83
CA SER A 3 16.83 9.94 -5.02
C SER A 3 16.99 10.91 -3.84
N LEU A 4 16.62 12.17 -4.04
CA LEU A 4 16.64 13.19 -2.96
C LEU A 4 15.78 12.79 -1.76
N TYR A 5 14.80 11.93 -1.93
CA TYR A 5 13.94 11.43 -0.85
C TYR A 5 14.61 10.34 0.01
N GLU A 6 15.80 9.85 -0.37
CA GLU A 6 16.62 9.00 0.51
C GLU A 6 17.30 9.80 1.61
N LEU A 7 17.68 11.04 1.30
CA LEU A 7 18.47 11.86 2.18
C LEU A 7 17.68 12.34 3.40
N THR A 8 18.33 12.35 4.55
CA THR A 8 17.89 13.15 5.69
C THR A 8 18.16 14.63 5.41
N ARG A 9 17.60 15.51 6.22
CA ARG A 9 17.84 16.95 6.08
C ARG A 9 19.30 17.32 6.33
N GLU A 10 19.98 16.60 7.24
CA GLU A 10 21.40 16.74 7.55
C GLU A 10 22.28 16.28 6.37
N GLU A 11 21.95 15.13 5.76
CA GLU A 11 22.66 14.64 4.59
C GLU A 11 22.46 15.55 3.38
N LEU A 12 21.26 16.09 3.19
CA LEU A 12 20.99 17.10 2.17
C LEU A 12 21.81 18.38 2.42
N ALA A 13 21.89 18.82 3.67
CA ALA A 13 22.72 19.98 4.02
C ALA A 13 24.20 19.73 3.73
N ALA A 14 24.70 18.52 3.99
CA ALA A 14 26.05 18.12 3.67
C ALA A 14 26.32 18.09 2.15
N SER A 15 25.35 17.62 1.34
CA SER A 15 25.47 17.59 -0.14
C SER A 15 25.45 19.02 -0.75
N LEU A 16 24.95 20.01 -0.01
CA LEU A 16 24.90 21.41 -0.41
C LEU A 16 26.05 22.24 0.21
N THR A 17 27.16 21.59 0.61
CA THR A 17 28.34 22.32 1.13
C THR A 17 28.82 23.33 0.09
N GLY A 18 29.03 24.58 0.54
CA GLY A 18 29.38 25.73 -0.32
C GLY A 18 28.17 26.56 -0.77
N GLU A 19 26.96 26.04 -0.63
CA GLU A 19 25.75 26.82 -0.86
C GLU A 19 25.27 27.53 0.42
N PRO A 20 24.59 28.69 0.31
CA PRO A 20 23.99 29.35 1.45
C PRO A 20 23.00 28.43 2.19
N ARG A 21 23.01 28.44 3.52
CA ARG A 21 22.16 27.53 4.35
C ARG A 21 20.68 27.55 4.02
N PHE A 22 20.15 28.69 3.57
CA PHE A 22 18.74 28.79 3.21
C PHE A 22 18.36 27.96 1.95
N ARG A 23 19.34 27.52 1.15
CA ARG A 23 19.10 26.62 -0.02
C ARG A 23 18.59 25.27 0.40
N VAL A 24 19.07 24.75 1.53
CA VAL A 24 18.56 23.49 2.11
C VAL A 24 17.06 23.62 2.40
N GLU A 25 16.64 24.75 3.02
CA GLU A 25 15.23 24.98 3.34
C GLU A 25 14.36 25.14 2.08
N GLN A 26 14.86 25.86 1.08
CA GLN A 26 14.17 26.04 -0.19
C GLN A 26 13.91 24.70 -0.89
N LEU A 27 14.96 23.86 -0.98
CA LEU A 27 14.84 22.55 -1.60
C LEU A 27 13.94 21.62 -0.78
N TRP A 28 14.18 21.54 0.54
CA TRP A 28 13.36 20.71 1.43
C TRP A 28 11.89 21.06 1.38
N ARG A 29 11.55 22.34 1.42
CA ARG A 29 10.17 22.81 1.27
C ARG A 29 9.59 22.46 -0.10
N GLY A 30 10.34 22.68 -1.18
CA GLY A 30 9.91 22.33 -2.52
C GLY A 30 9.54 20.85 -2.65
N LEU A 31 10.41 19.96 -2.15
CA LEU A 31 10.21 18.52 -2.20
C LEU A 31 9.04 18.04 -1.30
N TRP A 32 9.05 18.43 -0.01
CA TRP A 32 8.18 17.83 1.00
C TRP A 32 6.83 18.52 1.20
N ARG A 33 6.72 19.80 0.84
CA ARG A 33 5.50 20.60 1.06
C ARG A 33 4.76 20.93 -0.22
N GLU A 34 5.52 21.09 -1.31
CA GLU A 34 4.97 21.57 -2.57
C GLU A 34 4.94 20.48 -3.64
N ASP A 35 5.43 19.27 -3.34
CA ASP A 35 5.53 18.11 -4.23
C ASP A 35 6.26 18.45 -5.55
N ARG A 36 7.22 19.39 -5.49
CA ARG A 36 7.99 19.81 -6.66
C ARG A 36 9.12 18.83 -6.93
N ARG A 37 9.41 18.66 -8.18
CA ARG A 37 10.67 18.07 -8.62
C ARG A 37 11.79 19.10 -8.41
N VAL A 38 13.03 18.63 -8.33
CA VAL A 38 14.16 19.53 -8.11
C VAL A 38 14.30 20.60 -9.19
N ASP A 39 14.02 20.25 -10.46
CA ASP A 39 14.04 21.16 -11.61
C ASP A 39 12.93 22.24 -11.54
N GLU A 40 11.85 22.00 -10.81
CA GLU A 40 10.73 22.92 -10.59
C GLU A 40 10.92 23.84 -9.38
N VAL A 41 11.95 23.63 -8.54
CA VAL A 41 12.26 24.50 -7.40
C VAL A 41 12.97 25.76 -7.88
N THR A 42 12.22 26.63 -8.55
CA THR A 42 12.76 27.85 -9.24
C THR A 42 13.41 28.87 -8.32
N THR A 43 13.26 28.73 -7.01
CA THR A 43 14.00 29.51 -6.01
C THR A 43 15.47 29.12 -5.90
N LEU A 44 15.87 27.98 -6.47
CA LEU A 44 17.26 27.55 -6.59
C LEU A 44 17.87 28.04 -7.92
N PRO A 45 19.18 28.31 -7.97
CA PRO A 45 19.90 28.58 -9.22
C PRO A 45 19.75 27.40 -10.21
N THR A 46 19.69 27.69 -11.50
CA THR A 46 19.54 26.68 -12.55
C THR A 46 20.65 25.63 -12.49
N ALA A 47 21.91 26.05 -12.42
CA ALA A 47 23.05 25.15 -12.32
C ALA A 47 22.97 24.19 -11.12
N LEU A 48 22.46 24.67 -9.98
CA LEU A 48 22.27 23.82 -8.79
C LEU A 48 21.15 22.79 -9.02
N ARG A 49 20.03 23.19 -9.65
CA ARG A 49 18.95 22.27 -9.96
C ARG A 49 19.39 21.15 -10.93
N GLU A 50 20.14 21.54 -11.97
CA GLU A 50 20.68 20.59 -12.97
C GLU A 50 21.67 19.61 -12.31
N ARG A 51 22.60 20.10 -11.47
CA ARG A 51 23.53 19.27 -10.72
C ARG A 51 22.79 18.27 -9.83
N LEU A 52 21.82 18.72 -9.03
CA LEU A 52 21.06 17.87 -8.13
C LEU A 52 20.21 16.83 -8.88
N ALA A 53 19.65 17.20 -10.04
CA ALA A 53 18.89 16.27 -10.87
C ALA A 53 19.76 15.15 -11.45
N LEU A 54 21.02 15.44 -11.76
CA LEU A 54 21.99 14.45 -12.24
C LEU A 54 22.53 13.57 -11.10
N GLU A 55 22.83 14.16 -9.96
CA GLU A 55 23.36 13.43 -8.78
C GLU A 55 22.30 12.56 -8.11
N HIS A 56 21.04 12.98 -8.15
CA HIS A 56 19.91 12.34 -7.49
C HIS A 56 18.73 12.15 -8.47
N PRO A 57 18.87 11.27 -9.47
CA PRO A 57 17.77 10.99 -10.39
C PRO A 57 16.59 10.35 -9.65
N SER A 58 15.39 10.47 -10.24
CA SER A 58 14.20 9.76 -9.74
C SER A 58 14.45 8.25 -9.68
N SER A 59 14.04 7.62 -8.59
CA SER A 59 14.12 6.17 -8.41
C SER A 59 13.06 5.42 -9.23
N LEU A 60 12.03 6.13 -9.69
CA LEU A 60 10.87 5.56 -10.38
C LEU A 60 10.81 6.06 -11.83
N THR A 61 10.65 5.12 -12.77
CA THR A 61 10.33 5.41 -14.17
C THR A 61 8.97 4.83 -14.49
N ALA A 62 7.97 5.66 -14.80
CA ALA A 62 6.66 5.17 -15.21
C ALA A 62 6.76 4.49 -16.58
N ILE A 63 6.44 3.19 -16.62
CA ILE A 63 6.45 2.38 -17.85
C ILE A 63 5.04 2.04 -18.33
N ASN A 64 4.05 2.16 -17.47
CA ASN A 64 2.64 2.03 -17.83
C ASN A 64 1.77 2.86 -16.89
N GLU A 65 0.70 3.43 -17.45
CA GLU A 65 -0.35 4.13 -16.73
C GLU A 65 -1.71 3.71 -17.27
N VAL A 66 -2.61 3.29 -16.37
CA VAL A 66 -3.98 2.91 -16.74
C VAL A 66 -4.96 3.61 -15.82
N VAL A 67 -6.01 4.18 -16.42
CA VAL A 67 -7.05 4.93 -15.72
C VAL A 67 -8.39 4.21 -15.82
N SER A 68 -9.16 4.19 -14.74
CA SER A 68 -10.50 3.61 -14.69
C SER A 68 -11.45 4.42 -13.80
N ASP A 69 -12.66 3.91 -13.61
CA ASP A 69 -13.70 4.52 -12.77
C ASP A 69 -13.98 6.00 -13.15
N GLY A 70 -14.00 6.29 -14.47
CA GLY A 70 -14.23 7.65 -14.94
C GLY A 70 -13.13 8.66 -14.58
N GLY A 71 -11.90 8.21 -14.45
CA GLY A 71 -10.76 9.05 -14.03
C GLY A 71 -10.49 9.03 -12.53
N ALA A 72 -11.31 8.33 -11.75
CA ALA A 72 -11.18 8.31 -10.29
C ALA A 72 -10.13 7.31 -9.77
N THR A 73 -9.65 6.39 -10.61
CA THR A 73 -8.60 5.43 -10.25
C THR A 73 -7.51 5.43 -11.32
N THR A 74 -6.27 5.65 -10.91
CA THR A 74 -5.09 5.56 -11.78
C THR A 74 -4.12 4.54 -11.19
N LYS A 75 -3.67 3.60 -12.02
CA LYS A 75 -2.61 2.64 -11.69
C LYS A 75 -1.39 2.92 -12.52
N TRP A 76 -0.24 3.04 -11.89
CA TRP A 76 1.07 3.07 -12.53
C TRP A 76 1.81 1.78 -12.33
N VAL A 77 2.56 1.38 -13.35
CA VAL A 77 3.66 0.42 -13.25
C VAL A 77 4.95 1.22 -13.36
N PHE A 78 5.79 1.12 -12.35
CA PHE A 78 7.10 1.77 -12.32
C PHE A 78 8.20 0.74 -12.50
N ALA A 79 9.17 1.06 -13.36
CA ALA A 79 10.47 0.38 -13.37
C ALA A 79 11.39 1.07 -12.36
N LEU A 80 12.13 0.27 -11.63
CA LEU A 80 13.19 0.67 -10.71
C LEU A 80 14.54 0.61 -11.42
N HIS A 81 15.60 1.19 -10.83
CA HIS A 81 16.93 1.28 -11.43
C HIS A 81 17.57 -0.08 -11.78
N ASP A 82 17.17 -1.14 -11.10
CA ASP A 82 17.66 -2.53 -11.31
C ASP A 82 16.76 -3.36 -12.23
N GLY A 83 15.74 -2.72 -12.84
CA GLY A 83 14.77 -3.38 -13.71
C GLY A 83 13.64 -4.11 -13.00
N ALA A 84 13.62 -4.15 -11.68
CA ALA A 84 12.44 -4.61 -10.92
C ALA A 84 11.27 -3.66 -11.17
N THR A 85 10.04 -4.18 -11.06
CA THR A 85 8.84 -3.38 -11.26
C THR A 85 7.93 -3.40 -10.05
N ILE A 86 7.25 -2.27 -9.83
CA ILE A 86 6.25 -2.11 -8.78
C ILE A 86 5.00 -1.43 -9.33
N GLU A 87 3.90 -1.55 -8.60
CA GLU A 87 2.66 -0.89 -8.94
C GLU A 87 2.20 0.04 -7.82
N THR A 88 1.59 1.17 -8.21
CA THR A 88 1.05 2.18 -7.32
C THR A 88 -0.34 2.56 -7.81
N VAL A 89 -1.30 2.73 -6.90
CA VAL A 89 -2.68 3.06 -7.25
C VAL A 89 -3.13 4.33 -6.54
N LEU A 90 -3.58 5.31 -7.31
CA LEU A 90 -4.27 6.51 -6.82
C LEU A 90 -5.78 6.29 -6.93
N MET A 91 -6.50 6.61 -5.87
CA MET A 91 -7.95 6.51 -5.79
C MET A 91 -8.53 7.83 -5.30
N ALA A 92 -9.34 8.48 -6.12
CA ALA A 92 -10.09 9.68 -5.76
C ALA A 92 -11.52 9.30 -5.35
N TYR A 93 -11.89 9.61 -4.11
CA TYR A 93 -13.25 9.52 -3.58
C TYR A 93 -13.84 10.93 -3.49
N GLU A 94 -15.11 11.07 -3.18
CA GLU A 94 -15.74 12.38 -3.02
C GLU A 94 -15.08 13.21 -1.92
N ASP A 95 -14.77 12.58 -0.79
CA ASP A 95 -14.28 13.17 0.45
C ASP A 95 -12.75 13.10 0.64
N ARG A 96 -12.06 12.25 -0.13
CA ARG A 96 -10.62 11.99 0.06
C ARG A 96 -9.91 11.55 -1.21
N VAL A 97 -8.59 11.69 -1.20
CA VAL A 97 -7.69 11.12 -2.21
C VAL A 97 -6.72 10.19 -1.49
N THR A 98 -6.64 8.94 -1.93
CA THR A 98 -5.84 7.88 -1.30
C THR A 98 -4.83 7.33 -2.29
N VAL A 99 -3.58 7.16 -1.87
CA VAL A 99 -2.59 6.36 -2.61
C VAL A 99 -2.34 5.03 -1.92
N CYS A 100 -2.33 3.97 -2.70
CA CYS A 100 -1.90 2.64 -2.31
C CYS A 100 -0.47 2.43 -2.81
N VAL A 101 0.48 2.30 -1.88
CA VAL A 101 1.91 2.19 -2.17
C VAL A 101 2.41 0.76 -1.96
N SER A 102 3.40 0.38 -2.77
CA SER A 102 4.16 -0.85 -2.64
C SER A 102 5.33 -0.65 -1.67
N SER A 103 5.67 -1.68 -0.91
CA SER A 103 6.79 -1.72 0.05
C SER A 103 7.91 -2.67 -0.37
N GLN A 104 7.65 -3.53 -1.35
CA GLN A 104 8.58 -4.51 -1.89
C GLN A 104 8.34 -4.65 -3.41
N ALA A 105 9.35 -5.05 -4.14
CA ALA A 105 9.20 -5.62 -5.47
C ALA A 105 8.89 -7.12 -5.29
N GLY A 106 7.64 -7.51 -5.55
CA GLY A 106 7.12 -8.84 -5.19
C GLY A 106 6.79 -8.99 -3.70
N CYS A 107 6.56 -10.23 -3.23
CA CYS A 107 6.22 -10.52 -1.84
C CYS A 107 6.58 -11.96 -1.47
N ALA A 108 7.30 -12.14 -0.35
CA ALA A 108 7.70 -13.47 0.15
C ALA A 108 6.61 -14.18 0.98
N MET A 109 5.47 -13.55 1.23
CA MET A 109 4.45 -14.14 2.14
C MET A 109 3.69 -15.30 1.52
N GLY A 110 3.65 -15.41 0.19
CA GLY A 110 3.08 -16.54 -0.53
C GLY A 110 1.57 -16.73 -0.33
N CYS A 111 0.82 -15.66 -0.05
CA CYS A 111 -0.64 -15.75 0.08
C CYS A 111 -1.25 -16.25 -1.22
N SER A 112 -2.05 -17.34 -1.15
CA SER A 112 -2.55 -18.06 -2.33
C SER A 112 -3.47 -17.21 -3.22
N PHE A 113 -4.24 -16.33 -2.64
CA PHE A 113 -5.20 -15.44 -3.33
C PHE A 113 -4.60 -14.12 -3.85
N CYS A 114 -3.29 -13.88 -3.64
CA CYS A 114 -2.64 -12.60 -3.96
C CYS A 114 -1.67 -12.78 -5.14
N ALA A 115 -1.89 -12.04 -6.22
CA ALA A 115 -1.04 -12.09 -7.41
C ALA A 115 0.43 -11.74 -7.10
N THR A 116 0.67 -10.76 -6.22
CA THR A 116 2.03 -10.39 -5.76
C THR A 116 2.70 -11.55 -5.01
N GLY A 117 1.95 -12.26 -4.14
CA GLY A 117 2.45 -13.42 -3.41
C GLY A 117 2.77 -14.61 -4.32
N GLN A 118 1.99 -14.79 -5.38
CA GLN A 118 2.19 -15.82 -6.40
C GLN A 118 3.44 -15.52 -7.27
N ALA A 119 3.73 -14.23 -7.53
CA ALA A 119 4.87 -13.80 -8.32
C ALA A 119 6.22 -13.96 -7.60
N GLY A 120 6.21 -14.13 -6.26
CA GLY A 120 7.41 -14.25 -5.45
C GLY A 120 8.01 -12.91 -5.05
N PHE A 121 9.19 -12.97 -4.43
CA PHE A 121 9.91 -11.81 -3.87
C PHE A 121 11.18 -11.52 -4.66
N THR A 122 11.40 -10.26 -4.99
CA THR A 122 12.63 -9.79 -5.64
C THR A 122 13.52 -9.06 -4.62
N ARG A 123 13.04 -7.94 -4.06
CA ARG A 123 13.77 -7.17 -3.04
C ARG A 123 12.89 -6.22 -2.23
N GLN A 124 13.45 -5.70 -1.17
CA GLN A 124 12.90 -4.58 -0.43
C GLN A 124 12.96 -3.29 -1.25
N LEU A 125 12.00 -2.40 -1.06
CA LEU A 125 12.10 -1.02 -1.54
C LEU A 125 12.86 -0.17 -0.53
N SER A 126 13.46 0.91 -1.01
CA SER A 126 14.08 1.93 -0.18
C SER A 126 13.06 2.99 0.27
N VAL A 127 13.47 3.87 1.18
CA VAL A 127 12.63 4.97 1.66
C VAL A 127 12.26 5.90 0.50
N GLY A 128 13.21 6.28 -0.34
CA GLY A 128 12.99 7.14 -1.49
C GLY A 128 12.03 6.54 -2.49
N GLU A 129 12.20 5.25 -2.82
CA GLU A 129 11.30 4.53 -3.74
C GLU A 129 9.85 4.49 -3.25
N VAL A 130 9.62 4.40 -1.94
CA VAL A 130 8.26 4.45 -1.38
C VAL A 130 7.72 5.89 -1.34
N ILE A 131 8.52 6.86 -0.94
CA ILE A 131 8.11 8.28 -0.91
C ILE A 131 7.79 8.81 -2.31
N GLU A 132 8.59 8.46 -3.31
CA GLU A 132 8.33 8.91 -4.69
C GLU A 132 6.98 8.42 -5.23
N GLN A 133 6.52 7.23 -4.86
CA GLN A 133 5.16 6.79 -5.19
C GLN A 133 4.11 7.76 -4.64
N VAL A 134 4.31 8.23 -3.40
CA VAL A 134 3.40 9.20 -2.76
C VAL A 134 3.43 10.55 -3.48
N VAL A 135 4.61 11.03 -3.85
CA VAL A 135 4.79 12.33 -4.55
C VAL A 135 4.17 12.29 -5.95
N VAL A 136 4.44 11.23 -6.72
CA VAL A 136 3.82 11.06 -8.06
C VAL A 136 2.30 11.06 -7.96
N ALA A 137 1.75 10.29 -7.01
CA ALA A 137 0.31 10.24 -6.79
C ALA A 137 -0.27 11.58 -6.33
N ALA A 138 0.44 12.33 -5.48
CA ALA A 138 0.00 13.64 -5.03
C ALA A 138 -0.07 14.66 -6.17
N ARG A 139 0.94 14.65 -7.04
CA ARG A 139 0.99 15.50 -8.25
C ARG A 139 -0.14 15.17 -9.22
N ALA A 140 -0.37 13.88 -9.46
CA ALA A 140 -1.45 13.43 -10.34
C ALA A 140 -2.85 13.72 -9.78
N GLY A 141 -2.99 13.73 -8.45
CA GLY A 141 -4.25 14.05 -7.77
C GLY A 141 -4.62 15.53 -7.75
N ALA A 142 -3.68 16.45 -8.10
CA ALA A 142 -3.92 17.88 -8.07
C ALA A 142 -5.11 18.30 -8.97
N PRO A 143 -5.89 19.33 -8.56
CA PRO A 143 -5.69 20.21 -7.41
C PRO A 143 -6.14 19.64 -6.06
N ARG A 144 -6.70 18.41 -6.01
CA ARG A 144 -7.14 17.78 -4.78
C ARG A 144 -5.94 17.28 -3.98
N ARG A 145 -5.90 17.63 -2.69
CA ARG A 145 -4.82 17.21 -1.81
C ARG A 145 -4.88 15.70 -1.55
N LEU A 146 -3.74 15.02 -1.70
CA LEU A 146 -3.56 13.65 -1.22
C LEU A 146 -3.74 13.62 0.30
N SER A 147 -4.76 12.90 0.77
CA SER A 147 -5.14 12.85 2.18
C SER A 147 -4.71 11.57 2.88
N ASN A 148 -4.66 10.43 2.19
CA ASN A 148 -4.41 9.13 2.78
C ASN A 148 -3.32 8.35 2.04
N VAL A 149 -2.46 7.67 2.79
CA VAL A 149 -1.47 6.70 2.27
C VAL A 149 -1.74 5.34 2.91
N VAL A 150 -1.89 4.31 2.08
CA VAL A 150 -2.12 2.94 2.55
C VAL A 150 -1.03 2.01 2.00
N PHE A 151 -0.36 1.28 2.88
CA PHE A 151 0.61 0.25 2.52
C PHE A 151 -0.14 -1.06 2.25
N MET A 152 -0.84 -1.09 1.11
CA MET A 152 -1.66 -2.23 0.66
C MET A 152 -1.34 -2.63 -0.79
N GLY A 153 -0.23 -2.12 -1.32
CA GLY A 153 0.31 -2.48 -2.62
C GLY A 153 1.11 -3.77 -2.58
N MET A 154 2.16 -3.84 -3.40
CA MET A 154 3.02 -5.02 -3.46
C MET A 154 3.93 -5.08 -2.21
N GLY A 155 4.02 -6.29 -1.62
CA GLY A 155 4.88 -6.57 -0.48
C GLY A 155 4.18 -6.62 0.88
N GLU A 156 4.94 -7.07 1.86
CA GLU A 156 4.57 -7.02 3.29
C GLU A 156 5.36 -5.90 3.97
N PRO A 157 4.72 -4.80 4.34
CA PRO A 157 5.43 -3.63 4.87
C PRO A 157 6.17 -3.92 6.19
N LEU A 158 5.65 -4.83 7.02
CA LEU A 158 6.33 -5.19 8.25
C LEU A 158 7.50 -6.18 8.06
N ALA A 159 7.67 -6.73 6.86
CA ALA A 159 8.91 -7.43 6.46
C ALA A 159 9.97 -6.45 5.93
N ASN A 160 9.58 -5.22 5.57
CA ASN A 160 10.47 -4.09 5.27
C ASN A 160 10.36 -3.01 6.36
N TYR A 161 10.52 -3.43 7.61
CA TYR A 161 10.10 -2.68 8.79
C TYR A 161 10.75 -1.30 8.91
N ASP A 162 12.09 -1.23 8.86
CA ASP A 162 12.82 0.02 9.11
C ASP A 162 12.54 1.06 8.03
N VAL A 163 12.44 0.64 6.78
CA VAL A 163 12.01 1.49 5.66
C VAL A 163 10.57 1.96 5.86
N THR A 164 9.66 1.05 6.19
CA THR A 164 8.25 1.39 6.41
C THR A 164 8.10 2.44 7.52
N VAL A 165 8.77 2.27 8.66
CA VAL A 165 8.74 3.25 9.76
C VAL A 165 9.42 4.55 9.35
N GLY A 166 10.53 4.50 8.62
CA GLY A 166 11.21 5.67 8.07
C GLY A 166 10.30 6.50 7.17
N VAL A 167 9.57 5.83 6.27
CA VAL A 167 8.56 6.48 5.40
C VAL A 167 7.43 7.10 6.22
N LEU A 168 6.88 6.37 7.19
CA LEU A 168 5.79 6.86 8.04
C LEU A 168 6.19 8.14 8.80
N ARG A 169 7.40 8.16 9.39
CA ARG A 169 7.93 9.34 10.08
C ARG A 169 8.10 10.51 9.11
N ARG A 170 8.73 10.31 7.96
CA ARG A 170 8.92 11.38 6.96
C ARG A 170 7.60 11.92 6.42
N LEU A 171 6.60 11.08 6.16
CA LEU A 171 5.27 11.53 5.78
C LEU A 171 4.59 12.33 6.90
N HIS A 172 4.77 11.94 8.14
CA HIS A 172 4.20 12.64 9.29
C HIS A 172 4.92 13.95 9.60
N GLU A 173 6.24 13.91 9.72
CA GLU A 173 7.06 15.02 10.18
C GLU A 173 7.38 16.02 9.06
N GLU A 174 7.83 15.52 7.90
CA GLU A 174 8.28 16.36 6.80
C GLU A 174 7.13 16.81 5.90
N ARG A 175 6.27 15.87 5.48
CA ARG A 175 5.11 16.18 4.65
C ARG A 175 3.93 16.73 5.44
N ARG A 176 3.95 16.64 6.78
CA ARG A 176 2.88 17.03 7.70
C ARG A 176 1.54 16.35 7.46
N MET A 177 1.59 15.10 7.06
CA MET A 177 0.39 14.26 7.04
C MET A 177 0.04 13.83 8.45
N SER A 178 -1.24 13.88 8.80
CA SER A 178 -1.68 13.27 10.06
C SER A 178 -1.41 11.76 10.02
N ALA A 179 -0.71 11.23 11.02
CA ALA A 179 -0.42 9.80 11.10
C ALA A 179 -1.70 8.94 11.13
N ARG A 180 -2.86 9.49 11.51
CA ARG A 180 -4.17 8.83 11.44
C ARG A 180 -4.62 8.51 10.02
N HIS A 181 -4.07 9.17 9.03
CA HIS A 181 -4.33 8.97 7.61
C HIS A 181 -3.29 8.03 6.95
N LEU A 182 -2.35 7.52 7.75
CA LEU A 182 -1.37 6.52 7.33
C LEU A 182 -1.83 5.14 7.81
N THR A 183 -2.06 4.22 6.88
CA THR A 183 -2.50 2.86 7.18
C THR A 183 -1.40 1.88 6.84
N VAL A 184 -0.98 1.10 7.82
CA VAL A 184 -0.10 -0.06 7.61
C VAL A 184 -0.97 -1.31 7.57
N SER A 185 -0.92 -2.05 6.45
CA SER A 185 -1.54 -3.36 6.35
C SER A 185 -0.49 -4.45 6.51
N THR A 186 -0.81 -5.50 7.23
CA THR A 186 0.09 -6.65 7.43
C THR A 186 -0.68 -7.95 7.38
N VAL A 187 -0.07 -8.99 6.83
CA VAL A 187 -0.62 -10.35 6.88
C VAL A 187 -0.46 -11.00 8.26
N GLY A 188 0.20 -10.31 9.22
CA GLY A 188 0.28 -10.77 10.59
C GLY A 188 1.69 -11.16 11.05
N VAL A 189 2.70 -10.35 10.72
CA VAL A 189 4.06 -10.49 11.29
C VAL A 189 4.01 -10.02 12.75
N ALA A 190 3.57 -10.93 13.66
CA ALA A 190 3.21 -10.61 15.04
C ALA A 190 4.29 -9.83 15.83
N PRO A 191 5.60 -10.19 15.80
CA PRO A 191 6.63 -9.42 16.50
C PRO A 191 6.78 -8.00 15.97
N ALA A 192 6.57 -7.80 14.66
CA ALA A 192 6.67 -6.48 14.04
C ALA A 192 5.45 -5.60 14.37
N ILE A 193 4.25 -6.18 14.53
CA ILE A 193 3.08 -5.47 15.06
C ILE A 193 3.38 -4.93 16.46
N GLU A 194 3.96 -5.76 17.35
CA GLU A 194 4.34 -5.35 18.70
C GLU A 194 5.41 -4.26 18.72
N ARG A 195 6.37 -4.33 17.79
CA ARG A 195 7.39 -3.29 17.61
C ARG A 195 6.75 -1.99 17.15
N LEU A 196 5.85 -2.05 16.14
CA LEU A 196 5.15 -0.89 15.58
C LEU A 196 4.29 -0.17 16.63
N ALA A 197 3.70 -0.90 17.57
CA ALA A 197 2.92 -0.32 18.67
C ALA A 197 3.71 0.67 19.54
N ARG A 198 5.05 0.51 19.60
CA ARG A 198 5.97 1.34 20.41
C ARG A 198 6.57 2.52 19.67
N GLU A 199 6.30 2.67 18.36
CA GLU A 199 6.86 3.77 17.57
C GLU A 199 6.27 5.15 17.91
N GLY A 200 5.21 5.20 18.73
CA GLY A 200 4.58 6.46 19.15
C GLY A 200 3.80 7.18 18.06
N LEU A 201 3.57 6.53 16.92
CA LEU A 201 2.81 7.09 15.80
C LEU A 201 1.35 6.65 15.86
N PRO A 202 0.34 7.57 15.85
CA PRO A 202 -1.06 7.22 15.90
C PRO A 202 -1.59 6.70 14.55
N LEU A 203 -0.98 5.63 14.04
CA LEU A 203 -1.30 5.00 12.75
C LEU A 203 -2.63 4.25 12.78
N THR A 204 -3.12 3.87 11.62
CA THR A 204 -4.15 2.86 11.44
C THR A 204 -3.49 1.52 11.10
N LEU A 205 -3.82 0.49 11.87
CA LEU A 205 -3.36 -0.89 11.60
C LEU A 205 -4.48 -1.69 10.95
N ALA A 206 -4.21 -2.28 9.80
CA ALA A 206 -5.06 -3.24 9.11
C ALA A 206 -4.37 -4.61 9.11
N VAL A 207 -5.07 -5.65 9.55
CA VAL A 207 -4.54 -7.02 9.58
C VAL A 207 -5.29 -7.87 8.56
N SER A 208 -4.58 -8.34 7.56
CA SER A 208 -5.09 -9.27 6.55
C SER A 208 -5.30 -10.64 7.18
N LEU A 209 -6.51 -10.88 7.71
CA LEU A 209 -6.83 -12.07 8.50
C LEU A 209 -7.28 -13.24 7.63
N HIS A 210 -8.30 -13.04 6.81
CA HIS A 210 -8.89 -13.93 5.79
C HIS A 210 -9.40 -15.29 6.28
N SER A 211 -9.01 -15.75 7.46
CA SER A 211 -9.59 -16.88 8.20
C SER A 211 -9.36 -16.73 9.69
N ALA A 212 -10.34 -17.13 10.50
CA ALA A 212 -10.25 -17.25 11.95
C ALA A 212 -10.13 -18.73 12.37
N ASN A 213 -9.71 -19.60 11.46
CA ASN A 213 -9.38 -20.98 11.63
C ASN A 213 -7.95 -21.22 11.14
N ASP A 214 -7.08 -21.80 11.98
CA ASP A 214 -5.66 -21.96 11.66
C ASP A 214 -5.41 -22.86 10.46
N GLU A 215 -6.17 -23.94 10.28
CA GLU A 215 -6.00 -24.85 9.15
C GLU A 215 -6.28 -24.11 7.83
N VAL A 216 -7.41 -23.44 7.73
CA VAL A 216 -7.79 -22.65 6.54
C VAL A 216 -6.81 -21.49 6.33
N ARG A 217 -6.39 -20.83 7.41
CA ARG A 217 -5.46 -19.70 7.32
C ARG A 217 -4.05 -20.14 6.88
N ASN A 218 -3.60 -21.34 7.28
CA ASN A 218 -2.32 -21.89 6.82
C ASN A 218 -2.24 -22.02 5.30
N ASP A 219 -3.36 -22.28 4.64
CA ASP A 219 -3.45 -22.43 3.18
C ASP A 219 -3.62 -21.07 2.48
N LEU A 220 -4.36 -20.16 3.09
CA LEU A 220 -4.57 -18.82 2.53
C LEU A 220 -3.36 -17.90 2.74
N ALA A 221 -2.76 -17.93 3.92
CA ALA A 221 -1.68 -17.05 4.35
C ALA A 221 -0.62 -17.86 5.13
N PRO A 222 0.39 -18.43 4.46
CA PRO A 222 1.34 -19.38 5.04
C PRO A 222 2.13 -18.87 6.25
N ILE A 223 2.21 -17.55 6.45
CA ILE A 223 2.81 -16.93 7.64
C ILE A 223 2.15 -17.42 8.95
N ASN A 224 0.88 -17.89 8.86
CA ASN A 224 0.15 -18.43 10.01
C ASN A 224 0.85 -19.64 10.64
N ARG A 225 1.57 -20.43 9.85
CA ARG A 225 2.38 -21.57 10.37
C ARG A 225 3.50 -21.10 11.30
N ARG A 226 3.92 -19.86 11.19
CA ARG A 226 4.92 -19.23 12.05
C ARG A 226 4.31 -18.44 13.20
N TYR A 227 3.19 -17.75 12.92
CA TYR A 227 2.46 -16.94 13.88
C TYR A 227 0.98 -17.29 13.73
N ASP A 228 0.53 -18.25 14.52
CA ASP A 228 -0.86 -18.73 14.56
C ASP A 228 -1.84 -17.63 15.02
N LEU A 229 -3.12 -17.95 14.95
CA LEU A 229 -4.18 -17.02 15.33
C LEU A 229 -4.07 -16.57 16.79
N ALA A 230 -3.66 -17.44 17.70
CA ALA A 230 -3.47 -17.09 19.11
C ALA A 230 -2.33 -16.08 19.30
N ARG A 231 -1.20 -16.30 18.62
CA ARG A 231 -0.05 -15.38 18.63
C ARG A 231 -0.39 -14.03 17.98
N LEU A 232 -1.16 -14.06 16.90
CA LEU A 232 -1.63 -12.86 16.20
C LEU A 232 -2.60 -12.06 17.08
N ALA A 233 -3.56 -12.73 17.75
CA ALA A 233 -4.49 -12.07 18.69
C ALA A 233 -3.74 -11.38 19.84
N ALA A 234 -2.71 -12.03 20.39
CA ALA A 234 -1.87 -11.45 21.44
C ALA A 234 -1.15 -10.17 20.96
N ALA A 235 -0.61 -10.16 19.73
CA ALA A 235 0.02 -8.98 19.14
C ALA A 235 -0.99 -7.86 18.89
N CYS A 236 -2.18 -8.18 18.38
CA CYS A 236 -3.27 -7.23 18.19
C CYS A 236 -3.75 -6.62 19.52
N SER A 237 -3.89 -7.44 20.56
CA SER A 237 -4.26 -6.97 21.89
C SER A 237 -3.22 -6.00 22.46
N ARG A 238 -1.93 -6.32 22.27
CA ARG A 238 -0.83 -5.42 22.68
C ARG A 238 -0.87 -4.11 21.90
N TRP A 239 -1.09 -4.15 20.58
CA TRP A 239 -1.29 -2.94 19.75
C TRP A 239 -2.38 -2.04 20.35
N ILE A 240 -3.55 -2.60 20.64
CA ILE A 240 -4.68 -1.85 21.20
C ILE A 240 -4.31 -1.24 22.56
N LYS A 241 -3.67 -2.04 23.43
CA LYS A 241 -3.26 -1.60 24.78
C LYS A 241 -2.25 -0.45 24.74
N GLU A 242 -1.22 -0.56 23.90
CA GLU A 242 -0.13 0.41 23.84
C GLU A 242 -0.52 1.70 23.09
N THR A 243 -1.35 1.58 22.03
CA THR A 243 -1.71 2.74 21.19
C THR A 243 -3.04 3.37 21.52
N GLY A 244 -3.92 2.69 22.23
CA GLY A 244 -5.31 3.11 22.45
C GLY A 244 -6.15 3.11 21.15
N ARG A 245 -5.65 2.53 20.05
CA ARG A 245 -6.28 2.59 18.73
C ARG A 245 -6.88 1.26 18.34
N ARG A 246 -8.09 1.35 17.76
CA ARG A 246 -8.75 0.20 17.14
C ARG A 246 -7.98 -0.21 15.87
N LEU A 247 -7.93 -1.51 15.60
CA LEU A 247 -7.45 -2.08 14.34
C LEU A 247 -8.61 -2.54 13.46
N SER A 248 -8.32 -2.80 12.18
CA SER A 248 -9.24 -3.49 11.28
C SER A 248 -8.71 -4.85 10.88
N PHE A 249 -9.63 -5.82 10.72
CA PHE A 249 -9.36 -7.07 10.03
C PHE A 249 -9.86 -6.97 8.59
N GLU A 250 -8.96 -7.21 7.65
CA GLU A 250 -9.29 -7.31 6.24
C GLU A 250 -9.64 -8.77 5.93
N TRP A 251 -10.78 -8.99 5.29
CA TRP A 251 -11.29 -10.33 5.02
C TRP A 251 -11.76 -10.45 3.57
N ALA A 252 -10.96 -11.09 2.72
CA ALA A 252 -11.35 -11.43 1.36
C ALA A 252 -12.36 -12.58 1.41
N LEU A 253 -13.57 -12.36 0.93
CA LEU A 253 -14.63 -13.36 0.92
C LEU A 253 -14.48 -14.29 -0.28
N ILE A 254 -14.24 -15.58 0.02
CA ILE A 254 -13.97 -16.65 -0.93
C ILE A 254 -15.10 -17.69 -0.82
N ASP A 255 -15.81 -17.92 -1.94
CA ASP A 255 -16.96 -18.79 -2.04
C ASP A 255 -16.64 -20.21 -1.54
N GLY A 256 -17.44 -20.70 -0.60
CA GLY A 256 -17.32 -22.02 0.00
C GLY A 256 -16.08 -22.25 0.89
N VAL A 257 -15.19 -21.29 1.02
CA VAL A 257 -13.96 -21.42 1.82
C VAL A 257 -14.08 -20.70 3.17
N ASN A 258 -14.31 -19.39 3.15
CA ASN A 258 -14.34 -18.55 4.35
C ASN A 258 -15.59 -17.67 4.46
N ASP A 259 -16.62 -17.96 3.69
CA ASP A 259 -17.91 -17.27 3.70
C ASP A 259 -19.06 -18.12 4.29
N THR A 260 -18.74 -19.24 4.94
CA THR A 260 -19.70 -20.17 5.56
C THR A 260 -20.19 -19.62 6.92
N GLU A 261 -21.31 -20.20 7.45
CA GLU A 261 -21.79 -19.86 8.80
C GLU A 261 -20.74 -20.16 9.88
N ARG A 262 -20.01 -21.28 9.74
CA ARG A 262 -18.91 -21.61 10.63
C ARG A 262 -17.82 -20.52 10.61
N ALA A 263 -17.39 -20.08 9.44
CA ALA A 263 -16.40 -19.01 9.31
C ALA A 263 -16.90 -17.68 9.90
N LEU A 264 -18.20 -17.42 9.77
CA LEU A 264 -18.85 -16.25 10.38
C LEU A 264 -18.78 -16.29 11.91
N ASP A 265 -19.11 -17.45 12.53
CA ASP A 265 -19.03 -17.65 13.98
C ASP A 265 -17.58 -17.54 14.48
N GLU A 266 -16.64 -18.20 13.80
CA GLU A 266 -15.22 -18.16 14.13
C GLU A 266 -14.66 -16.73 14.05
N LEU A 267 -14.99 -15.98 12.98
CA LEU A 267 -14.57 -14.57 12.84
C LEU A 267 -15.17 -13.67 13.91
N ALA A 268 -16.46 -13.84 14.22
CA ALA A 268 -17.11 -13.05 15.26
C ALA A 268 -16.49 -13.31 16.64
N ALA A 269 -16.22 -14.57 16.96
CA ALA A 269 -15.56 -14.96 18.21
C ALA A 269 -14.14 -14.39 18.31
N TYR A 270 -13.40 -14.31 17.18
CA TYR A 270 -12.05 -13.77 17.14
C TYR A 270 -11.99 -12.24 17.20
N ALA A 271 -12.89 -11.56 16.48
CA ALA A 271 -12.86 -10.10 16.34
C ALA A 271 -13.46 -9.36 17.56
N ARG A 272 -14.51 -9.92 18.16
CA ARG A 272 -15.26 -9.25 19.26
C ARG A 272 -14.41 -8.91 20.49
N PRO A 273 -13.55 -9.81 21.03
CA PRO A 273 -12.71 -9.51 22.19
C PRO A 273 -11.72 -8.36 21.94
N LEU A 274 -11.33 -8.15 20.67
CA LEU A 274 -10.42 -7.12 20.23
C LEU A 274 -11.13 -5.81 19.84
N ALA A 275 -12.45 -5.77 19.92
CA ALA A 275 -13.28 -4.67 19.41
C ALA A 275 -12.86 -4.23 17.99
N ALA A 276 -12.36 -5.18 17.19
CA ALA A 276 -11.85 -4.93 15.86
C ALA A 276 -12.99 -4.58 14.88
N HIS A 277 -12.68 -3.71 13.92
CA HIS A 277 -13.54 -3.51 12.76
C HIS A 277 -13.23 -4.59 11.72
N VAL A 278 -14.24 -5.15 11.08
CA VAL A 278 -14.05 -6.11 9.98
C VAL A 278 -14.39 -5.43 8.65
N ASN A 279 -13.42 -5.41 7.74
CA ASN A 279 -13.58 -4.88 6.40
C ASN A 279 -13.67 -6.05 5.41
N LEU A 280 -14.87 -6.32 4.92
CA LEU A 280 -15.14 -7.39 3.97
C LEU A 280 -14.78 -6.96 2.56
N ILE A 281 -13.95 -7.74 1.90
CA ILE A 281 -13.47 -7.47 0.55
C ILE A 281 -14.02 -8.56 -0.37
N PRO A 282 -14.93 -8.25 -1.30
CA PRO A 282 -15.27 -9.21 -2.34
C PRO A 282 -14.00 -9.62 -3.08
N LEU A 283 -13.69 -10.94 -3.12
CA LEU A 283 -12.45 -11.43 -3.72
C LEU A 283 -12.32 -10.94 -5.17
N ASN A 284 -11.15 -10.44 -5.51
CA ASN A 284 -10.80 -10.09 -6.88
C ASN A 284 -10.06 -11.28 -7.52
N PRO A 285 -10.44 -11.68 -8.76
CA PRO A 285 -9.77 -12.79 -9.45
C PRO A 285 -8.28 -12.51 -9.62
N THR A 286 -7.47 -13.54 -9.42
CA THR A 286 -6.03 -13.51 -9.74
C THR A 286 -5.67 -14.71 -10.61
N PRO A 287 -4.69 -14.60 -11.53
CA PRO A 287 -4.41 -15.66 -12.51
C PRO A 287 -4.05 -17.01 -11.90
N GLY A 288 -3.37 -17.02 -10.77
CA GLY A 288 -2.90 -18.25 -10.11
C GLY A 288 -3.86 -18.84 -9.07
N TYR A 289 -5.05 -18.24 -8.86
CA TYR A 289 -6.01 -18.72 -7.86
C TYR A 289 -7.39 -18.85 -8.47
N LEU A 290 -7.77 -20.10 -8.79
CA LEU A 290 -8.97 -20.44 -9.57
C LEU A 290 -10.26 -20.51 -8.75
N VAL A 291 -10.31 -19.94 -7.56
CA VAL A 291 -11.53 -19.87 -6.75
C VAL A 291 -12.35 -18.62 -7.05
N ARG A 292 -13.64 -18.72 -6.78
CA ARG A 292 -14.58 -17.61 -6.99
C ARG A 292 -14.72 -16.77 -5.73
N GLY A 293 -14.96 -15.49 -5.90
CA GLY A 293 -15.45 -14.65 -4.83
C GLY A 293 -16.91 -14.96 -4.50
N SER A 294 -17.29 -14.72 -3.27
CA SER A 294 -18.68 -14.86 -2.82
C SER A 294 -19.62 -13.95 -3.60
N THR A 295 -20.88 -14.40 -3.78
CA THR A 295 -21.89 -13.57 -4.46
C THR A 295 -22.21 -12.30 -3.66
N PRO A 296 -22.73 -11.24 -4.32
CA PRO A 296 -23.12 -10.02 -3.60
C PRO A 296 -24.13 -10.26 -2.47
N GLU A 297 -25.05 -11.23 -2.66
CA GLU A 297 -26.05 -11.66 -1.67
C GLU A 297 -25.34 -12.25 -0.44
N ARG A 298 -24.39 -13.17 -0.69
CA ARG A 298 -23.63 -13.81 0.38
C ARG A 298 -22.75 -12.80 1.14
N VAL A 299 -22.12 -11.87 0.43
CA VAL A 299 -21.34 -10.78 1.04
C VAL A 299 -22.22 -9.94 1.98
N ARG A 300 -23.44 -9.58 1.56
CA ARG A 300 -24.38 -8.84 2.40
C ARG A 300 -24.82 -9.66 3.62
N ALA A 301 -25.20 -10.90 3.40
CA ALA A 301 -25.62 -11.81 4.48
C ALA A 301 -24.49 -12.02 5.51
N PHE A 302 -23.24 -12.17 5.06
CA PHE A 302 -22.08 -12.33 5.93
C PHE A 302 -21.82 -11.07 6.77
N ARG A 303 -21.92 -9.87 6.16
CA ARG A 303 -21.83 -8.59 6.88
C ARG A 303 -22.92 -8.48 7.95
N ASP A 304 -24.16 -8.74 7.59
CA ASP A 304 -25.30 -8.59 8.50
C ASP A 304 -25.22 -9.62 9.63
N GLY A 305 -24.74 -10.82 9.33
CA GLY A 305 -24.44 -11.86 10.32
C GLY A 305 -23.36 -11.47 11.33
N LEU A 306 -22.29 -10.76 10.89
CA LEU A 306 -21.28 -10.20 11.81
C LEU A 306 -21.88 -9.12 12.71
N ILE A 307 -22.68 -8.21 12.15
CA ILE A 307 -23.33 -7.13 12.89
C ILE A 307 -24.28 -7.73 13.96
N ALA A 308 -25.06 -8.74 13.59
CA ALA A 308 -25.94 -9.45 14.53
C ALA A 308 -25.16 -10.13 15.68
N ARG A 309 -23.88 -10.49 15.46
CA ARG A 309 -22.99 -11.05 16.48
C ARG A 309 -22.19 -9.98 17.26
N GLY A 310 -22.52 -8.70 17.07
CA GLY A 310 -21.89 -7.57 17.77
C GLY A 310 -20.52 -7.17 17.21
N VAL A 311 -20.21 -7.54 15.97
CA VAL A 311 -18.97 -7.13 15.28
C VAL A 311 -19.28 -6.01 14.30
N ASN A 312 -18.55 -4.90 14.38
CA ASN A 312 -18.69 -3.81 13.41
C ASN A 312 -18.05 -4.23 12.08
N ALA A 313 -18.86 -4.37 11.03
CA ALA A 313 -18.42 -4.83 9.72
C ALA A 313 -18.89 -3.92 8.59
N THR A 314 -18.02 -3.68 7.61
CA THR A 314 -18.35 -2.96 6.38
C THR A 314 -17.89 -3.75 5.15
N VAL A 315 -18.56 -3.53 4.02
CA VAL A 315 -18.12 -4.06 2.73
C VAL A 315 -17.33 -2.98 2.01
N ARG A 316 -16.11 -3.30 1.62
CA ARG A 316 -15.24 -2.38 0.89
C ARG A 316 -15.77 -2.13 -0.52
N ASN A 317 -15.92 -0.86 -0.86
CA ASN A 317 -16.17 -0.48 -2.25
C ASN A 317 -14.86 -0.62 -3.04
N THR A 318 -14.75 -1.69 -3.80
CA THR A 318 -13.54 -2.04 -4.55
C THR A 318 -13.46 -1.21 -5.83
N ARG A 319 -12.40 -0.41 -5.97
CA ARG A 319 -12.09 0.38 -7.17
C ARG A 319 -11.02 -0.31 -8.01
N GLY A 320 -10.95 0.06 -9.31
CA GLY A 320 -9.89 -0.39 -10.21
C GLY A 320 -9.94 -1.86 -10.62
N ARG A 321 -11.09 -2.54 -10.48
CA ARG A 321 -11.23 -3.95 -10.88
C ARG A 321 -10.95 -4.18 -12.37
N SER A 322 -11.38 -3.25 -13.22
CA SER A 322 -11.23 -3.36 -14.68
C SER A 322 -9.80 -3.19 -15.19
N ILE A 323 -8.89 -2.71 -14.32
CA ILE A 323 -7.49 -2.44 -14.65
C ILE A 323 -6.52 -3.24 -13.76
N ASP A 324 -7.00 -4.28 -13.07
CA ASP A 324 -6.23 -5.09 -12.12
C ASP A 324 -5.52 -4.24 -11.05
N ALA A 325 -6.21 -3.19 -10.56
CA ALA A 325 -5.71 -2.29 -9.53
C ALA A 325 -6.33 -2.55 -8.14
N ALA A 326 -7.22 -3.53 -8.03
CA ALA A 326 -7.84 -3.87 -6.77
C ALA A 326 -6.89 -4.67 -5.87
N CYS A 327 -7.20 -4.70 -4.56
CA CYS A 327 -6.40 -5.44 -3.60
C CYS A 327 -6.21 -6.91 -4.00
N GLY A 328 -4.96 -7.38 -3.94
CA GLY A 328 -4.57 -8.73 -4.33
C GLY A 328 -4.28 -8.91 -5.83
N GLN A 329 -4.60 -7.94 -6.70
CA GLN A 329 -4.42 -8.05 -8.15
C GLN A 329 -3.09 -7.49 -8.65
N LEU A 330 -2.38 -6.69 -7.85
CA LEU A 330 -1.11 -6.09 -8.27
C LEU A 330 -0.08 -7.20 -8.51
N ALA A 331 0.37 -7.27 -9.75
CA ALA A 331 1.45 -8.15 -10.16
C ALA A 331 2.30 -7.37 -11.15
N SER A 332 3.55 -7.09 -10.79
CA SER A 332 4.48 -6.55 -11.76
C SER A 332 4.48 -7.46 -13.00
N VAL A 333 4.33 -6.88 -14.18
CA VAL A 333 4.37 -7.60 -15.44
C VAL A 333 5.74 -8.25 -15.56
N THR A 334 5.86 -9.50 -15.12
CA THR A 334 7.04 -10.32 -15.39
C THR A 334 7.01 -10.68 -16.86
N ARG A 335 7.94 -10.09 -17.61
CA ARG A 335 8.44 -10.50 -18.94
C ARG A 335 7.39 -11.03 -19.92
N GLY A 336 6.92 -10.15 -20.82
CA GLY A 336 6.62 -10.52 -22.18
C GLY A 336 5.35 -11.33 -22.40
N LYS A 337 4.22 -10.62 -22.34
CA LYS A 337 3.15 -10.70 -23.35
C LYS A 337 2.18 -9.55 -23.07
N PRO A 338 1.76 -8.73 -24.06
CA PRO A 338 0.63 -7.83 -23.88
C PRO A 338 -0.58 -8.71 -23.56
N GLY A 339 -1.19 -8.49 -22.40
CA GLY A 339 -2.40 -9.20 -22.03
C GLY A 339 -3.51 -8.88 -23.02
N LEU A 340 -3.93 -9.86 -23.80
CA LEU A 340 -5.15 -9.81 -24.57
C LEU A 340 -6.33 -9.57 -23.62
N ARG A 341 -7.00 -8.45 -23.79
CA ARG A 341 -8.30 -8.22 -23.16
C ARG A 341 -9.29 -9.27 -23.68
N ARG A 342 -10.12 -9.79 -22.80
CA ARG A 342 -11.17 -10.76 -23.14
C ARG A 342 -12.28 -10.20 -24.05
N ASP A 343 -12.29 -8.92 -24.35
CA ASP A 343 -13.27 -8.23 -25.22
C ASP A 343 -12.75 -7.91 -26.63
N GLY A 344 -11.52 -8.30 -26.97
CA GLY A 344 -10.97 -8.10 -28.32
C GLY A 344 -10.71 -6.64 -28.70
N SER A 345 -10.84 -5.67 -27.80
CA SER A 345 -10.58 -4.27 -28.07
C SER A 345 -9.17 -3.87 -27.61
N THR A 346 -8.30 -3.59 -28.56
CA THR A 346 -6.98 -3.03 -28.33
C THR A 346 -7.10 -1.49 -28.32
N THR A 347 -7.16 -0.88 -27.15
CA THR A 347 -6.94 0.56 -27.06
C THR A 347 -5.50 0.78 -26.66
N THR A 348 -4.64 0.95 -27.66
CA THR A 348 -3.28 1.44 -27.46
C THR A 348 -3.38 2.91 -27.11
N VAL A 349 -3.30 3.24 -25.83
CA VAL A 349 -3.07 4.62 -25.42
C VAL A 349 -1.61 4.90 -25.70
N ALA A 350 -1.36 5.75 -26.68
CA ALA A 350 -0.02 6.21 -27.04
C ALA A 350 0.65 6.78 -25.79
N LEU A 351 1.84 6.26 -25.49
CA LEU A 351 2.76 6.81 -24.51
C LEU A 351 2.97 8.31 -24.81
N ARG A 352 2.27 9.17 -24.10
CA ARG A 352 2.72 10.54 -23.96
C ARG A 352 3.88 10.48 -22.97
N THR A 353 5.08 10.40 -23.50
CA THR A 353 6.29 10.66 -22.75
C THR A 353 6.25 12.11 -22.27
N ARG A 354 5.60 12.35 -21.14
CA ARG A 354 5.89 13.53 -20.34
C ARG A 354 7.01 13.10 -19.40
N PRO A 355 8.13 13.80 -19.38
CA PRO A 355 9.15 13.57 -18.35
C PRO A 355 8.49 13.77 -16.98
N LEU A 356 8.65 12.79 -16.11
CA LEU A 356 8.21 12.81 -14.72
C LEU A 356 8.93 13.89 -13.94
#